data_3a7153f37ee749b106b92b1fa1ee6896
#
_entry.id   3a7153f37ee749b106b92b1fa1ee6896
#
_cell.length_a   1.000
_cell.length_b   1.000
_cell.length_c   1.000
_cell.angle_alpha   90.00
_cell.angle_beta   90.00
_cell.angle_gamma   90.00
#
_symmetry.space_group_name_H-M   'P 1'
#
loop_
_entity.id
_entity.type
_entity.pdbx_description
1 polymer ?
#
loop_
_entity_poly.entity_id
_entity_poly.type
_entity_poly.pdbx_seq_one_letter_code
_entity_poly.pdbx_strand_id
1 'polypeptide(L)'
;MHMADALLSPAVAGTMYACSTAVAAYSVTKIRKEDDQTKIPTMGIMGAFVFAAQMINFTIPGTGSSGHLCGGMLLSAMLGAPAGFLTMIGILLIQCLMFADGGLMALGANVWNMAFYGCFIGAMVIWRLVMKNGASE
;
A
#
# COMPACT_ATOMS: atom_id res chain seq x y z
N MET A 1 1.81 -10.98 2.20
CA MET A 1 2.43 -10.10 3.23
C MET A 1 1.40 -9.57 4.22
N HIS A 2 0.18 -10.05 4.15
CA HIS A 2 -0.89 -9.69 5.07
C HIS A 2 -0.68 -10.36 6.43
N MET A 3 -0.96 -9.62 7.49
CA MET A 3 -0.99 -10.13 8.87
C MET A 3 -2.42 -10.53 9.23
N ALA A 4 -2.55 -11.63 9.97
CA ALA A 4 -3.82 -12.04 10.55
C ALA A 4 -4.12 -11.27 11.86
N ASP A 5 -5.39 -11.17 12.23
CA ASP A 5 -5.83 -10.45 13.43
C ASP A 5 -5.23 -11.03 14.73
N ALA A 6 -4.99 -12.34 14.77
CA ALA A 6 -4.39 -13.00 15.91
C ALA A 6 -2.96 -12.56 16.27
N LEU A 7 -2.29 -11.84 15.36
CA LEU A 7 -0.91 -11.36 15.54
C LEU A 7 -0.84 -9.98 16.22
N LEU A 8 -1.96 -9.31 16.42
CA LEU A 8 -2.00 -7.92 16.89
C LEU A 8 -2.85 -7.78 18.16
N SER A 9 -2.35 -7.00 19.12
CA SER A 9 -3.19 -6.54 20.22
C SER A 9 -4.13 -5.41 19.76
N PRO A 10 -5.33 -5.26 20.37
CA PRO A 10 -6.26 -4.19 20.02
C PRO A 10 -5.68 -2.79 20.14
N ALA A 11 -4.79 -2.56 21.09
CA ALA A 11 -4.13 -1.27 21.29
C ALA A 11 -3.20 -0.92 20.09
N VAL A 12 -2.40 -1.89 19.65
CA VAL A 12 -1.52 -1.73 18.47
C VAL A 12 -2.37 -1.56 17.21
N ALA A 13 -3.42 -2.36 17.04
CA ALA A 13 -4.33 -2.23 15.90
C ALA A 13 -4.94 -0.82 15.82
N GLY A 14 -5.46 -0.28 16.92
CA GLY A 14 -6.03 1.06 17.00
C GLY A 14 -5.01 2.15 16.65
N THR A 15 -3.78 2.05 17.17
CA THR A 15 -2.68 2.98 16.84
C THR A 15 -2.35 2.95 15.35
N MET A 16 -2.24 1.75 14.75
CA MET A 16 -1.95 1.61 13.32
C MET A 16 -3.07 2.16 12.45
N TYR A 17 -4.34 1.98 12.82
CA TYR A 17 -5.47 2.63 12.14
C TYR A 17 -5.40 4.15 12.21
N ALA A 18 -5.11 4.71 13.37
CA ALA A 18 -4.98 6.17 13.54
C ALA A 18 -3.86 6.73 12.66
N CYS A 19 -2.68 6.11 12.68
CA CYS A 19 -1.54 6.50 11.85
C CYS A 19 -1.86 6.39 10.34
N SER A 20 -2.45 5.28 9.91
CA SER A 20 -2.81 5.05 8.50
C SER A 20 -3.86 6.04 8.02
N THR A 21 -4.85 6.37 8.86
CA THR A 21 -5.88 7.36 8.55
C THR A 21 -5.29 8.78 8.42
N ALA A 22 -4.36 9.14 9.29
CA ALA A 22 -3.68 10.44 9.21
C ALA A 22 -2.91 10.60 7.89
N VAL A 23 -2.16 9.58 7.47
CA VAL A 23 -1.44 9.58 6.19
C VAL A 23 -2.41 9.56 5.00
N ALA A 24 -3.56 8.86 5.12
CA ALA A 24 -4.59 8.86 4.08
C ALA A 24 -5.20 10.26 3.90
N ALA A 25 -5.54 10.95 4.99
CA ALA A 25 -6.05 12.32 4.95
C ALA A 25 -5.05 13.29 4.31
N TYR A 26 -3.77 13.18 4.67
CA TYR A 26 -2.69 13.93 4.00
C TYR A 26 -2.64 13.63 2.49
N SER A 27 -2.70 12.37 2.11
CA SER A 27 -2.62 11.95 0.71
C SER A 27 -3.81 12.45 -0.12
N VAL A 28 -5.03 12.39 0.43
CA VAL A 28 -6.23 12.96 -0.21
C VAL A 28 -6.07 14.47 -0.43
N THR A 29 -5.58 15.18 0.59
CA THR A 29 -5.38 16.63 0.48
C THR A 29 -4.35 16.99 -0.59
N LYS A 30 -3.30 16.18 -0.72
CA LYS A 30 -2.28 16.37 -1.77
C LYS A 30 -2.86 16.17 -3.16
N ILE A 31 -3.56 15.06 -3.40
CA ILE A 31 -4.12 14.72 -4.72
C ILE A 31 -5.16 15.76 -5.15
N ARG A 32 -6.01 16.23 -4.22
CA ARG A 32 -7.00 17.28 -4.52
C ARG A 32 -6.38 18.60 -4.98
N LYS A 33 -5.16 18.89 -4.56
CA LYS A 33 -4.42 20.11 -4.96
C LYS A 33 -3.72 19.98 -6.30
N GLU A 34 -3.52 18.77 -6.81
CA GLU A 34 -2.85 18.52 -8.09
C GLU A 34 -3.75 18.83 -9.29
N ASP A 35 -5.09 18.86 -9.11
CA ASP A 35 -6.12 19.12 -10.14
C ASP A 35 -5.91 18.37 -11.45
N ASP A 36 -5.42 17.13 -11.36
CA ASP A 36 -5.16 16.26 -12.50
C ASP A 36 -6.34 15.29 -12.70
N GLN A 37 -7.16 15.56 -13.71
CA GLN A 37 -8.33 14.76 -14.03
C GLN A 37 -7.99 13.33 -14.48
N THR A 38 -6.77 13.09 -14.95
CA THR A 38 -6.30 11.76 -15.39
C THR A 38 -5.84 10.90 -14.22
N LYS A 39 -5.59 11.49 -13.05
CA LYS A 39 -5.03 10.83 -11.89
C LYS A 39 -5.91 9.67 -11.39
N ILE A 40 -7.19 9.92 -11.21
CA ILE A 40 -8.13 8.92 -10.66
C ILE A 40 -8.29 7.71 -11.59
N PRO A 41 -8.54 7.88 -12.91
CA PRO A 41 -8.55 6.76 -13.85
C PRO A 41 -7.25 5.96 -13.86
N THR A 42 -6.10 6.64 -13.83
CA THR A 42 -4.79 5.99 -13.81
C THR A 42 -4.57 5.20 -12.50
N MET A 43 -5.00 5.74 -11.35
CA MET A 43 -5.00 5.00 -10.08
C MET A 43 -5.84 3.71 -10.18
N GLY A 44 -7.00 3.76 -10.83
CA GLY A 44 -7.85 2.58 -11.06
C GLY A 44 -7.15 1.51 -11.90
N ILE A 45 -6.54 1.88 -13.02
CA ILE A 45 -5.84 0.96 -13.92
C ILE A 45 -4.63 0.34 -13.22
N MET A 46 -3.79 1.16 -12.62
CA MET A 46 -2.59 0.68 -11.91
C MET A 46 -2.95 -0.14 -10.67
N GLY A 47 -4.03 0.23 -9.98
CA GLY A 47 -4.56 -0.52 -8.85
C GLY A 47 -5.04 -1.91 -9.26
N ALA A 48 -5.79 -2.03 -10.36
CA ALA A 48 -6.23 -3.30 -10.89
C ALA A 48 -5.05 -4.20 -11.30
N PHE A 49 -4.03 -3.63 -11.94
CA PHE A 49 -2.81 -4.36 -12.31
C PHE A 49 -2.08 -4.91 -11.09
N VAL A 50 -1.83 -4.07 -10.09
CA VAL A 50 -1.13 -4.48 -8.86
C VAL A 50 -1.98 -5.47 -8.06
N PHE A 51 -3.30 -5.25 -7.96
CA PHE A 51 -4.21 -6.19 -7.33
C PHE A 51 -4.10 -7.59 -7.96
N ALA A 52 -4.18 -7.68 -9.29
CA ALA A 52 -4.06 -8.95 -10.00
C ALA A 52 -2.71 -9.64 -9.73
N ALA A 53 -1.61 -8.89 -9.73
CA ALA A 53 -0.28 -9.42 -9.43
C ALA A 53 -0.16 -9.91 -7.97
N GLN A 54 -0.81 -9.24 -7.02
CA GLN A 54 -0.83 -9.63 -5.60
C GLN A 54 -1.70 -10.86 -5.34
N MET A 55 -2.69 -11.16 -6.18
CA MET A 55 -3.51 -12.38 -6.07
C MET A 55 -2.72 -13.65 -6.35
N ILE A 56 -1.53 -13.54 -6.96
CA ILE A 56 -0.54 -14.64 -7.02
C ILE A 56 0.15 -14.68 -5.66
N ASN A 57 -0.47 -15.36 -4.69
CA ASN A 57 0.00 -15.43 -3.32
C ASN A 57 0.16 -16.87 -2.84
N PHE A 58 0.91 -17.04 -1.78
CA PHE A 58 1.07 -18.32 -1.08
C PHE A 58 0.98 -18.12 0.43
N THR A 59 0.38 -19.09 1.10
CA THR A 59 0.29 -19.08 2.57
C THR A 59 1.63 -19.49 3.17
N ILE A 60 2.10 -18.72 4.16
CA ILE A 60 3.30 -19.07 4.93
C ILE A 60 2.87 -19.98 6.08
N PRO A 61 3.24 -21.28 6.08
CA PRO A 61 2.76 -22.21 7.10
C PRO A 61 3.09 -21.76 8.53
N GLY A 62 2.12 -21.91 9.43
CA GLY A 62 2.29 -21.62 10.87
C GLY A 62 2.33 -20.16 11.26
N THR A 63 2.24 -19.21 10.33
CA THR A 63 2.35 -17.77 10.62
C THR A 63 1.03 -17.01 10.53
N GLY A 64 0.00 -17.58 9.88
CA GLY A 64 -1.23 -16.85 9.57
C GLY A 64 -1.02 -15.67 8.60
N SER A 65 0.09 -15.67 7.88
CA SER A 65 0.47 -14.62 6.93
C SER A 65 0.56 -15.17 5.51
N SER A 66 0.43 -14.28 4.51
CA SER A 66 0.61 -14.61 3.10
C SER A 66 1.84 -13.92 2.51
N GLY A 67 2.45 -14.54 1.49
CA GLY A 67 3.55 -13.98 0.70
C GLY A 67 3.09 -13.68 -0.71
N HIS A 68 3.34 -12.46 -1.20
CA HIS A 68 3.03 -12.00 -2.56
C HIS A 68 3.86 -10.76 -2.93
N LEU A 69 3.76 -10.32 -4.20
CA LEU A 69 4.36 -9.07 -4.65
C LEU A 69 3.82 -7.88 -3.84
N CYS A 70 4.69 -6.97 -3.38
CA CYS A 70 4.25 -5.80 -2.62
C CYS A 70 3.57 -4.74 -3.52
N GLY A 71 4.17 -4.38 -4.64
CA GLY A 71 3.61 -3.43 -5.61
C GLY A 71 3.63 -1.95 -5.19
N GLY A 72 3.91 -1.62 -3.93
CA GLY A 72 3.89 -0.24 -3.43
C GLY A 72 4.88 0.69 -4.13
N MET A 73 6.11 0.22 -4.38
CA MET A 73 7.11 1.00 -5.14
C MET A 73 6.67 1.26 -6.58
N LEU A 74 6.07 0.26 -7.25
CA LEU A 74 5.55 0.42 -8.60
C LEU A 74 4.44 1.47 -8.66
N LEU A 75 3.46 1.38 -7.74
CA LEU A 75 2.40 2.38 -7.65
C LEU A 75 2.96 3.78 -7.39
N SER A 76 3.96 3.89 -6.52
CA SER A 76 4.57 5.17 -6.22
C SER A 76 5.38 5.74 -7.40
N ALA A 77 6.08 4.89 -8.15
CA ALA A 77 6.83 5.29 -9.34
C ALA A 77 5.91 5.84 -10.45
N MET A 78 4.74 5.22 -10.62
CA MET A 78 3.78 5.58 -11.68
C MET A 78 2.83 6.72 -11.28
N LEU A 79 2.42 6.78 -10.03
CA LEU A 79 1.35 7.68 -9.57
C LEU A 79 1.86 8.80 -8.64
N GLY A 80 3.08 8.65 -8.11
CA GLY A 80 3.55 9.42 -6.97
C GLY A 80 3.12 8.80 -5.63
N ALA A 81 3.86 9.09 -4.56
CA ALA A 81 3.68 8.43 -3.26
C ALA A 81 2.27 8.60 -2.67
N PRO A 82 1.64 9.79 -2.67
CA PRO A 82 0.28 9.93 -2.11
C PRO A 82 -0.78 9.14 -2.86
N ALA A 83 -0.76 9.18 -4.20
CA ALA A 83 -1.73 8.44 -5.00
C ALA A 83 -1.49 6.93 -4.94
N GLY A 84 -0.23 6.49 -4.98
CA GLY A 84 0.15 5.10 -4.79
C GLY A 84 -0.30 4.55 -3.44
N PHE A 85 -0.15 5.34 -2.37
CA PHE A 85 -0.60 4.99 -1.03
C PHE A 85 -2.12 4.77 -0.95
N LEU A 86 -2.93 5.70 -1.49
CA LEU A 86 -4.38 5.55 -1.50
C LEU A 86 -4.84 4.38 -2.37
N THR A 87 -4.20 4.18 -3.52
CA THR A 87 -4.48 3.03 -4.39
C THR A 87 -4.20 1.72 -3.66
N MET A 88 -3.09 1.63 -2.94
CA MET A 88 -2.76 0.45 -2.14
C MET A 88 -3.76 0.21 -1.01
N ILE A 89 -4.25 1.25 -0.33
CA ILE A 89 -5.33 1.11 0.66
C ILE A 89 -6.57 0.47 0.01
N GLY A 90 -6.97 0.94 -1.17
CA GLY A 90 -8.10 0.35 -1.89
C GLY A 90 -7.90 -1.14 -2.21
N ILE A 91 -6.71 -1.51 -2.66
CA ILE A 91 -6.34 -2.91 -2.90
C ILE A 91 -6.47 -3.74 -1.62
N LEU A 92 -5.86 -3.30 -0.52
CA LEU A 92 -5.86 -4.01 0.76
C LEU A 92 -7.26 -4.15 1.36
N LEU A 93 -8.11 -3.13 1.20
CA LEU A 93 -9.51 -3.20 1.60
C LEU A 93 -10.26 -4.28 0.83
N ILE A 94 -10.12 -4.32 -0.49
CA ILE A 94 -10.78 -5.33 -1.33
C ILE A 94 -10.27 -6.74 -0.95
N GLN A 95 -8.98 -6.91 -0.78
CA GLN A 95 -8.38 -8.19 -0.39
C GLN A 95 -8.88 -8.66 0.97
N CYS A 96 -8.93 -7.77 1.95
CA CYS A 96 -9.41 -8.10 3.29
C CYS A 96 -10.91 -8.45 3.30
N LEU A 97 -11.76 -7.63 2.65
CA LEU A 97 -13.21 -7.76 2.74
C LEU A 97 -13.80 -8.82 1.80
N MET A 98 -13.23 -8.98 0.60
CA MET A 98 -13.78 -9.88 -0.41
C MET A 98 -13.04 -11.21 -0.51
N PHE A 99 -11.77 -11.25 -0.16
CA PHE A 99 -10.92 -12.43 -0.32
C PHE A 99 -10.43 -13.00 1.02
N ALA A 100 -10.78 -12.37 2.15
CA ALA A 100 -10.31 -12.74 3.48
C ALA A 100 -8.77 -12.84 3.57
N ASP A 101 -8.06 -12.09 2.75
CA ASP A 101 -6.59 -12.02 2.75
C ASP A 101 -6.13 -10.89 3.67
N GLY A 102 -5.71 -11.24 4.87
CA GLY A 102 -5.41 -10.34 5.97
C GLY A 102 -6.58 -10.12 6.93
N GLY A 103 -6.25 -9.81 8.19
CA GLY A 103 -7.25 -9.54 9.21
C GLY A 103 -7.82 -8.13 9.12
N LEU A 104 -9.09 -7.96 9.47
CA LEU A 104 -9.73 -6.65 9.52
C LEU A 104 -9.14 -5.79 10.65
N MET A 105 -8.86 -6.35 11.80
CA MET A 105 -8.19 -5.65 12.90
C MET A 105 -6.74 -5.32 12.53
N ALA A 106 -6.07 -6.18 11.75
CA ALA A 106 -4.72 -5.98 11.27
C ALA A 106 -4.63 -5.05 10.06
N LEU A 107 -5.74 -4.62 9.45
CA LEU A 107 -5.74 -3.84 8.22
C LEU A 107 -4.92 -2.55 8.34
N GLY A 108 -5.01 -1.82 9.45
CA GLY A 108 -4.19 -0.62 9.67
C GLY A 108 -2.69 -0.91 9.65
N ALA A 109 -2.25 -2.02 10.24
CA ALA A 109 -0.86 -2.47 10.21
C ALA A 109 -0.44 -2.96 8.80
N ASN A 110 -1.32 -3.65 8.09
CA ASN A 110 -1.09 -4.06 6.70
C ASN A 110 -0.94 -2.85 5.77
N VAL A 111 -1.76 -1.82 5.94
CA VAL A 111 -1.63 -0.54 5.22
C VAL A 111 -0.28 0.10 5.54
N TRP A 112 0.13 0.11 6.80
CA TRP A 112 1.43 0.66 7.19
C TRP A 112 2.58 -0.08 6.52
N ASN A 113 2.58 -1.41 6.61
CA ASN A 113 3.65 -2.24 6.07
C ASN A 113 3.73 -2.22 4.54
N MET A 114 2.63 -2.28 3.83
CA MET A 114 2.62 -2.43 2.38
C MET A 114 2.42 -1.11 1.63
N ALA A 115 1.58 -0.22 2.15
CA ALA A 115 1.34 1.06 1.51
C ALA A 115 2.33 2.13 1.98
N PHE A 116 2.49 2.36 3.29
CA PHE A 116 3.37 3.43 3.77
C PHE A 116 4.83 3.16 3.45
N TYR A 117 5.38 2.02 3.88
CA TYR A 117 6.77 1.69 3.58
C TYR A 117 7.01 1.52 2.08
N GLY A 118 6.09 0.88 1.35
CA GLY A 118 6.22 0.68 -0.09
C GLY A 118 6.18 1.99 -0.88
N CYS A 119 5.20 2.86 -0.60
CA CYS A 119 4.98 4.06 -1.42
C CYS A 119 5.80 5.27 -0.95
N PHE A 120 5.94 5.51 0.36
CA PHE A 120 6.68 6.68 0.85
C PHE A 120 8.15 6.37 1.05
N ILE A 121 8.48 5.35 1.84
CA ILE A 121 9.89 5.06 2.15
C ILE A 121 10.59 4.48 0.92
N GLY A 122 9.98 3.51 0.24
CA GLY A 122 10.53 2.93 -0.98
C GLY A 122 10.79 3.98 -2.06
N ALA A 123 9.85 4.90 -2.29
CA ALA A 123 10.01 5.96 -3.26
C ALA A 123 11.03 7.03 -2.85
N MET A 124 10.99 7.48 -1.58
CA MET A 124 11.91 8.54 -1.13
C MET A 124 13.36 8.09 -1.00
N VAL A 125 13.58 6.85 -0.59
CA VAL A 125 14.93 6.34 -0.30
C VAL A 125 15.46 5.56 -1.51
N ILE A 126 14.78 4.47 -1.90
CA ILE A 126 15.31 3.54 -2.90
C ILE A 126 15.24 4.16 -4.30
N TRP A 127 14.06 4.65 -4.71
CA TRP A 127 13.88 5.19 -6.05
C TRP A 127 14.77 6.40 -6.32
N ARG A 128 14.85 7.35 -5.38
CA ARG A 128 15.72 8.54 -5.54
C ARG A 128 17.20 8.18 -5.61
N LEU A 129 17.66 7.21 -4.83
CA LEU A 129 19.06 6.77 -4.86
C LEU A 129 19.41 6.09 -6.19
N VAL A 130 18.51 5.22 -6.67
CA VAL A 130 18.70 4.50 -7.94
C VAL A 130 18.68 5.48 -9.12
N MET A 131 17.69 6.37 -9.18
CA MET A 131 17.58 7.32 -10.29
C MET A 131 18.66 8.40 -10.30
N LYS A 132 19.16 8.80 -9.12
CA LYS A 132 20.28 9.75 -9.05
C LYS A 132 21.57 9.17 -9.63
N ASN A 133 21.79 7.88 -9.50
CA ASN A 133 22.97 7.22 -10.05
C ASN A 133 22.80 6.81 -11.52
N GLY A 134 21.56 6.63 -12.01
CA GLY A 134 21.27 6.29 -13.40
C GLY A 134 21.14 7.50 -14.35
N ALA A 135 21.03 8.72 -13.81
CA ALA A 135 20.94 9.94 -14.61
C ALA A 135 22.32 10.56 -14.99
N SER A 136 23.41 9.85 -14.66
CA SER A 136 24.78 10.26 -14.96
C SER A 136 25.42 9.53 -16.17
N GLU A 137 24.65 8.75 -16.89
CA GLU A 137 24.97 8.18 -18.19
C GLU A 137 24.04 8.79 -19.26
#